data_0ee08257b8a0c74250b42806e7fb773a
#
_entry.id   0ee08257b8a0c74250b42806e7fb773a
#
_cell.length_a   1.000
_cell.length_b   1.000
_cell.length_c   1.000
_cell.angle_alpha   90.00
_cell.angle_beta   90.00
_cell.angle_gamma   90.00
#
_symmetry.space_group_name_H-M   'P 1'
#
loop_
_entity.id
_entity.type
_entity.pdbx_description
1 polymer ?
#
loop_
_entity_poly.entity_id
_entity_poly.type
_entity_poly.pdbx_seq_one_letter_code
_entity_poly.pdbx_strand_id
1 'polypeptide(L)'
;MPKPIRRIVTGHNAEGKSVFLSDEPSRFEFNVGRGAVTVTELWETRSSPAENFGSEETVDHQFGILPPKDGSIFRIIEYLPDRQRMGEGYDREAAFRAMGAEHALDRANPRHPGFHKTDTIHYVIVLEGEIYALMDEGETLMKAGDVLIQRGTNPAWSNRTDKPC
;
A
#
# COMPACT_ATOMS: atom_id res chain seq x y z
N MET A 1 -3.27 -17.39 3.10
CA MET A 1 -4.14 -16.20 3.25
C MET A 1 -3.36 -15.18 4.04
N PRO A 2 -3.40 -13.90 3.70
CA PRO A 2 -2.74 -12.85 4.45
C PRO A 2 -3.20 -12.88 5.92
N LYS A 3 -2.31 -12.45 6.81
CA LYS A 3 -2.65 -12.35 8.24
C LYS A 3 -3.55 -11.12 8.44
N PRO A 4 -4.73 -11.27 9.04
CA PRO A 4 -5.60 -10.12 9.32
C PRO A 4 -4.86 -9.06 10.15
N ILE A 5 -4.93 -7.82 9.71
CA ILE A 5 -4.30 -6.69 10.40
C ILE A 5 -5.28 -6.14 11.43
N ARG A 6 -4.96 -6.28 12.72
CA ARG A 6 -5.72 -5.65 13.80
C ARG A 6 -5.57 -4.14 13.70
N ARG A 7 -6.69 -3.45 13.59
CA ARG A 7 -6.78 -1.99 13.51
C ARG A 7 -7.48 -1.45 14.74
N ILE A 8 -6.83 -0.54 15.44
CA ILE A 8 -7.36 0.12 16.63
C ILE A 8 -7.51 1.60 16.32
N VAL A 9 -8.71 2.13 16.45
CA VAL A 9 -9.03 3.54 16.18
C VAL A 9 -9.50 4.20 17.46
N THR A 10 -8.96 5.36 17.77
CA THR A 10 -9.35 6.18 18.92
C THR A 10 -10.19 7.38 18.51
N GLY A 11 -10.94 7.92 19.41
CA GLY A 11 -11.73 9.14 19.21
C GLY A 11 -12.23 9.70 20.53
N HIS A 12 -13.33 10.43 20.50
CA HIS A 12 -13.91 11.07 21.67
C HIS A 12 -15.38 10.67 21.83
N ASN A 13 -15.82 10.51 23.07
CA ASN A 13 -17.24 10.36 23.38
C ASN A 13 -17.94 11.74 23.48
N ALA A 14 -19.24 11.72 23.80
CA ALA A 14 -20.05 12.94 23.89
C ALA A 14 -19.56 13.95 24.96
N GLU A 15 -18.83 13.48 25.98
CA GLU A 15 -18.20 14.29 27.00
C GLU A 15 -16.79 14.75 26.66
N GLY A 16 -16.31 14.51 25.44
CA GLY A 16 -14.97 14.87 24.97
C GLY A 16 -13.85 14.02 25.55
N LYS A 17 -14.15 12.88 26.16
CA LYS A 17 -13.13 11.96 26.69
C LYS A 17 -12.64 11.02 25.61
N SER A 18 -11.33 10.75 25.58
CA SER A 18 -10.72 9.80 24.67
C SER A 18 -11.21 8.38 24.91
N VAL A 19 -11.62 7.71 23.83
CA VAL A 19 -12.12 6.33 23.83
C VAL A 19 -11.58 5.56 22.64
N PHE A 20 -11.65 4.23 22.70
CA PHE A 20 -11.48 3.37 21.52
C PHE A 20 -12.82 3.33 20.78
N LEU A 21 -12.81 3.76 19.50
CA LEU A 21 -13.97 3.68 18.62
C LEU A 21 -14.09 2.29 18.00
N SER A 22 -12.96 1.67 17.68
CA SER A 22 -12.90 0.29 17.18
C SER A 22 -11.61 -0.40 17.62
N ASP A 23 -11.66 -1.73 17.73
CA ASP A 23 -10.53 -2.62 18.00
C ASP A 23 -10.85 -3.99 17.40
N GLU A 24 -10.61 -4.13 16.10
CA GLU A 24 -10.95 -5.33 15.32
C GLU A 24 -10.00 -5.49 14.13
N PRO A 25 -9.95 -6.66 13.48
CA PRO A 25 -9.26 -6.80 12.20
C PRO A 25 -9.83 -5.84 11.15
N SER A 26 -8.96 -5.18 10.38
CA SER A 26 -9.42 -4.34 9.27
C SER A 26 -10.18 -5.18 8.25
N ARG A 27 -11.33 -4.67 7.80
CA ARG A 27 -12.16 -5.26 6.74
C ARG A 27 -11.89 -4.64 5.37
N PHE A 28 -11.02 -3.63 5.31
CA PHE A 28 -10.71 -2.88 4.07
C PHE A 28 -9.50 -3.49 3.37
N GLU A 29 -9.67 -4.75 2.94
CA GLU A 29 -8.67 -5.53 2.24
C GLU A 29 -9.03 -5.64 0.76
N PHE A 30 -8.06 -5.31 -0.09
CA PHE A 30 -8.19 -5.35 -1.54
C PHE A 30 -7.12 -6.26 -2.13
N ASN A 31 -7.56 -7.13 -3.04
CA ASN A 31 -6.67 -8.06 -3.73
C ASN A 31 -6.43 -7.59 -5.16
N VAL A 32 -5.17 -7.38 -5.51
CA VAL A 32 -4.73 -6.95 -6.83
C VAL A 32 -4.05 -8.12 -7.55
N GLY A 33 -4.25 -8.24 -8.86
CA GLY A 33 -3.57 -9.24 -9.66
C GLY A 33 -3.87 -10.68 -9.23
N ARG A 34 -5.14 -11.02 -9.03
CA ARG A 34 -5.61 -12.37 -8.58
C ARG A 34 -5.06 -12.75 -7.20
N GLY A 35 -4.93 -11.80 -6.30
CA GLY A 35 -4.41 -12.04 -4.95
C GLY A 35 -2.88 -12.05 -4.85
N ALA A 36 -2.21 -11.60 -5.89
CA ALA A 36 -0.75 -11.50 -5.93
C ALA A 36 -0.19 -10.39 -5.03
N VAL A 37 -0.98 -9.35 -4.80
CA VAL A 37 -0.73 -8.28 -3.85
C VAL A 37 -2.01 -8.07 -3.05
N THR A 38 -1.89 -8.08 -1.74
CA THR A 38 -2.99 -7.74 -0.83
C THR A 38 -2.70 -6.39 -0.20
N VAL A 39 -3.66 -5.47 -0.30
CA VAL A 39 -3.58 -4.13 0.29
C VAL A 39 -4.62 -4.03 1.38
N THR A 40 -4.20 -3.70 2.60
CA THR A 40 -5.10 -3.40 3.72
C THR A 40 -5.03 -1.90 4.00
N GLU A 41 -6.09 -1.17 3.74
CA GLU A 41 -6.18 0.25 4.07
C GLU A 41 -6.55 0.42 5.55
N LEU A 42 -5.82 1.32 6.22
CA LEU A 42 -5.95 1.52 7.66
C LEU A 42 -6.51 2.89 8.01
N TRP A 43 -6.12 3.93 7.28
CA TRP A 43 -6.59 5.29 7.52
C TRP A 43 -6.36 6.18 6.31
N GLU A 44 -7.26 7.14 6.10
CA GLU A 44 -7.12 8.20 5.10
C GLU A 44 -7.32 9.57 5.74
N THR A 45 -6.51 10.54 5.34
CA THR A 45 -6.77 11.97 5.63
C THR A 45 -7.09 12.69 4.33
N ARG A 46 -7.92 13.73 4.38
CA ARG A 46 -8.38 14.47 3.18
C ARG A 46 -8.01 15.94 3.20
N SER A 47 -7.22 16.35 4.18
CA SER A 47 -6.76 17.74 4.36
C SER A 47 -5.42 17.80 5.06
N SER A 48 -4.77 18.95 4.95
CA SER A 48 -3.60 19.31 5.76
C SER A 48 -3.77 20.74 6.28
N PRO A 49 -3.89 20.98 7.63
CA PRO A 49 -3.87 19.96 8.68
C PRO A 49 -4.99 18.93 8.57
N ALA A 50 -4.71 17.69 9.01
CA ALA A 50 -5.71 16.63 9.00
C ALA A 50 -6.82 16.91 10.03
N GLU A 51 -8.06 16.61 9.65
CA GLU A 51 -9.18 16.61 10.59
C GLU A 51 -9.02 15.46 11.59
N ASN A 52 -9.17 15.75 12.87
CA ASN A 52 -8.94 14.79 13.95
C ASN A 52 -10.15 14.62 14.89
N PHE A 53 -11.31 15.09 14.47
CA PHE A 53 -12.59 14.94 15.18
C PHE A 53 -13.55 14.05 14.38
N GLY A 54 -14.62 13.59 15.04
CA GLY A 54 -15.61 12.72 14.43
C GLY A 54 -15.35 11.25 14.70
N SER A 55 -16.26 10.42 14.20
CA SER A 55 -16.24 8.97 14.34
C SER A 55 -16.42 8.27 13.00
N GLU A 56 -16.30 9.01 11.89
CA GLU A 56 -16.54 8.48 10.56
C GLU A 56 -15.40 7.55 10.11
N GLU A 57 -15.79 6.51 9.37
CA GLU A 57 -14.83 5.65 8.72
C GLU A 57 -14.26 6.35 7.49
N THR A 58 -12.93 6.38 7.38
CA THR A 58 -12.24 7.14 6.33
C THR A 58 -11.87 6.32 5.11
N VAL A 59 -11.84 4.98 5.22
CA VAL A 59 -11.39 4.06 4.17
C VAL A 59 -12.50 3.18 3.59
N ASP A 60 -13.78 3.47 3.90
CA ASP A 60 -14.94 2.77 3.32
C ASP A 60 -15.30 3.38 1.95
N HIS A 61 -14.41 3.19 0.98
CA HIS A 61 -14.58 3.67 -0.39
C HIS A 61 -13.87 2.75 -1.38
N GLN A 62 -14.04 3.02 -2.67
CA GLN A 62 -13.32 2.28 -3.69
C GLN A 62 -11.81 2.49 -3.58
N PHE A 63 -11.05 1.38 -3.59
CA PHE A 63 -9.60 1.39 -3.56
C PHE A 63 -8.99 2.22 -4.70
N GLY A 64 -7.95 2.99 -4.37
CA GLY A 64 -7.14 3.74 -5.31
C GLY A 64 -5.68 3.84 -4.87
N ILE A 65 -4.76 3.95 -5.83
CA ILE A 65 -3.33 4.03 -5.49
C ILE A 65 -2.95 5.40 -4.91
N LEU A 66 -3.59 6.47 -5.38
CA LEU A 66 -3.28 7.85 -5.00
C LEU A 66 -4.05 8.26 -3.74
N PRO A 67 -3.43 9.03 -2.85
CA PRO A 67 -4.15 9.68 -1.78
C PRO A 67 -5.03 10.83 -2.32
N PRO A 68 -6.01 11.30 -1.55
CA PRO A 68 -6.71 12.54 -1.83
C PRO A 68 -5.74 13.72 -1.96
N LYS A 69 -6.17 14.74 -2.73
CA LYS A 69 -5.41 16.00 -2.78
C LYS A 69 -5.30 16.57 -1.35
N ASP A 70 -4.10 16.97 -0.98
CA ASP A 70 -3.76 17.50 0.36
C ASP A 70 -3.99 16.49 1.50
N GLY A 71 -4.08 15.20 1.18
CA GLY A 71 -4.32 14.13 2.13
C GLY A 71 -3.23 13.06 2.15
N SER A 72 -3.47 12.01 2.90
CA SER A 72 -2.59 10.84 3.02
C SER A 72 -3.37 9.56 3.15
N ILE A 73 -2.75 8.43 2.79
CA ILE A 73 -3.28 7.08 3.05
C ILE A 73 -2.25 6.30 3.84
N PHE A 74 -2.70 5.66 4.91
CA PHE A 74 -1.92 4.68 5.65
C PHE A 74 -2.42 3.27 5.31
N ARG A 75 -1.54 2.43 4.77
CA ARG A 75 -1.87 1.08 4.32
C ARG A 75 -0.75 0.09 4.62
N ILE A 76 -1.10 -1.18 4.71
CA ILE A 76 -0.16 -2.31 4.71
C ILE A 76 -0.34 -3.06 3.39
N ILE A 77 0.78 -3.43 2.77
CA ILE A 77 0.79 -4.16 1.51
C ILE A 77 1.55 -5.47 1.74
N GLU A 78 0.93 -6.59 1.39
CA GLU A 78 1.58 -7.88 1.34
C GLU A 78 1.91 -8.24 -0.11
N TYR A 79 3.18 -8.50 -0.37
CA TYR A 79 3.67 -8.95 -1.65
C TYR A 79 4.01 -10.45 -1.58
N LEU A 80 3.27 -11.28 -2.32
CA LEU A 80 3.67 -12.66 -2.55
C LEU A 80 4.99 -12.71 -3.36
N PRO A 81 5.70 -13.85 -3.36
CA PRO A 81 6.87 -14.04 -4.23
C PRO A 81 6.59 -13.73 -5.70
N ASP A 82 7.54 -13.08 -6.39
CA ASP A 82 7.39 -12.66 -7.79
C ASP A 82 6.99 -13.81 -8.72
N ARG A 83 7.53 -15.02 -8.49
CA ARG A 83 7.16 -16.23 -9.24
C ARG A 83 5.66 -16.59 -9.13
N GLN A 84 5.00 -16.17 -8.06
CA GLN A 84 3.55 -16.35 -7.86
C GLN A 84 2.76 -15.17 -8.41
N ARG A 85 3.29 -13.95 -8.23
CA ARG A 85 2.64 -12.72 -8.68
C ARG A 85 2.64 -12.53 -10.18
N MET A 86 3.77 -12.88 -10.82
CA MET A 86 4.07 -12.58 -12.22
C MET A 86 4.23 -13.86 -13.06
N GLY A 87 3.49 -14.91 -12.67
CA GLY A 87 3.46 -16.16 -13.41
C GLY A 87 2.77 -16.04 -14.78
N GLU A 88 2.60 -17.17 -15.45
CA GLU A 88 1.94 -17.23 -16.75
C GLU A 88 0.55 -16.55 -16.73
N GLY A 89 0.33 -15.66 -17.70
CA GLY A 89 -0.91 -14.89 -17.80
C GLY A 89 -0.99 -13.66 -16.89
N TYR A 90 0.12 -13.20 -16.30
CA TYR A 90 0.15 -11.93 -15.59
C TYR A 90 -0.10 -10.75 -16.55
N ASP A 91 -1.17 -10.01 -16.29
CA ASP A 91 -1.55 -8.81 -17.03
C ASP A 91 -1.31 -7.57 -16.14
N ARG A 92 -0.20 -6.88 -16.38
CA ARG A 92 0.16 -5.67 -15.65
C ARG A 92 -0.82 -4.52 -15.89
N GLU A 93 -1.35 -4.40 -17.09
CA GLU A 93 -2.32 -3.33 -17.42
C GLU A 93 -3.62 -3.53 -16.63
N ALA A 94 -4.13 -4.77 -16.59
CA ALA A 94 -5.30 -5.10 -15.79
C ALA A 94 -5.06 -4.89 -14.28
N ALA A 95 -3.86 -5.22 -13.78
CA ALA A 95 -3.50 -5.00 -12.39
C ALA A 95 -3.49 -3.50 -12.04
N PHE A 96 -2.86 -2.65 -12.86
CA PHE A 96 -2.83 -1.20 -12.63
C PHE A 96 -4.19 -0.54 -12.85
N ARG A 97 -4.99 -1.04 -13.78
CA ARG A 97 -6.39 -0.60 -13.97
C ARG A 97 -7.23 -0.86 -12.72
N ALA A 98 -7.11 -2.02 -12.13
CA ALA A 98 -7.81 -2.37 -10.90
C ALA A 98 -7.46 -1.46 -9.72
N MET A 99 -6.27 -0.83 -9.75
CA MET A 99 -5.83 0.16 -8.77
C MET A 99 -6.15 1.62 -9.15
N GLY A 100 -6.84 1.87 -10.27
CA GLY A 100 -7.01 3.22 -10.81
C GLY A 100 -5.71 3.92 -11.20
N ALA A 101 -4.66 3.15 -11.50
CA ALA A 101 -3.27 3.61 -11.61
C ALA A 101 -2.67 3.42 -13.01
N GLU A 102 -3.45 3.21 -14.06
CA GLU A 102 -2.96 3.01 -15.44
C GLU A 102 -2.06 4.15 -15.92
N HIS A 103 -2.35 5.37 -15.49
CA HIS A 103 -1.59 6.56 -15.83
C HIS A 103 -0.20 6.60 -15.15
N ALA A 104 -0.03 5.89 -14.04
CA ALA A 104 1.22 5.84 -13.30
C ALA A 104 2.17 4.76 -13.82
N LEU A 105 1.67 3.76 -14.56
CA LEU A 105 2.45 2.61 -15.03
C LEU A 105 3.54 3.02 -16.02
N ASP A 106 4.78 2.69 -15.70
CA ASP A 106 5.90 2.81 -16.66
C ASP A 106 5.96 1.57 -17.56
N ARG A 107 5.47 1.74 -18.79
CA ARG A 107 5.43 0.69 -19.80
C ARG A 107 6.78 0.44 -20.47
N ALA A 108 7.67 1.41 -20.37
CA ALA A 108 8.96 1.37 -21.08
C ALA A 108 10.06 0.66 -20.28
N ASN A 109 9.95 0.60 -18.96
CA ASN A 109 10.98 0.02 -18.11
C ASN A 109 11.02 -1.52 -18.26
N PRO A 110 12.12 -2.10 -18.76
CA PRO A 110 12.22 -3.55 -19.00
C PRO A 110 12.61 -4.35 -17.75
N ARG A 111 13.04 -3.67 -16.67
CA ARG A 111 13.60 -4.34 -15.48
C ARG A 111 12.57 -5.08 -14.65
N HIS A 112 11.34 -4.55 -14.60
CA HIS A 112 10.27 -5.16 -13.81
C HIS A 112 8.90 -4.63 -14.25
N PRO A 113 7.85 -5.47 -14.36
CA PRO A 113 6.54 -5.02 -14.83
C PRO A 113 5.78 -4.11 -13.86
N GLY A 114 6.22 -3.99 -12.63
CA GLY A 114 5.60 -3.17 -11.59
C GLY A 114 6.15 -1.75 -11.45
N PHE A 115 7.01 -1.28 -12.36
CA PHE A 115 7.48 0.11 -12.33
C PHE A 115 6.32 1.09 -12.52
N HIS A 116 6.23 2.06 -11.60
CA HIS A 116 5.19 3.08 -11.66
C HIS A 116 5.62 4.35 -10.92
N LYS A 117 5.14 5.49 -11.37
CA LYS A 117 5.46 6.80 -10.79
C LYS A 117 4.22 7.51 -10.30
N THR A 118 4.29 8.05 -9.08
CA THR A 118 3.27 8.92 -8.49
C THR A 118 3.93 10.17 -7.91
N ASP A 119 3.22 11.30 -7.94
CA ASP A 119 3.72 12.57 -7.37
C ASP A 119 3.44 12.63 -5.85
N THR A 120 3.90 11.60 -5.14
CA THR A 120 3.69 11.43 -3.70
C THR A 120 4.99 11.12 -2.98
N ILE A 121 5.04 11.38 -1.68
CA ILE A 121 6.10 10.88 -0.80
C ILE A 121 5.56 9.63 -0.11
N HIS A 122 6.34 8.54 -0.15
CA HIS A 122 6.03 7.33 0.58
C HIS A 122 7.04 7.11 1.70
N TYR A 123 6.54 6.78 2.89
CA TYR A 123 7.32 6.21 3.98
C TYR A 123 7.06 4.71 3.98
N VAL A 124 8.04 3.94 3.57
CA VAL A 124 7.93 2.50 3.42
C VAL A 124 8.71 1.83 4.54
N ILE A 125 8.04 0.96 5.30
CA ILE A 125 8.62 0.20 6.39
C ILE A 125 8.37 -1.27 6.12
N VAL A 126 9.42 -2.09 6.08
CA VAL A 126 9.26 -3.55 5.98
C VAL A 126 8.91 -4.08 7.36
N LEU A 127 7.73 -4.68 7.51
CA LEU A 127 7.26 -5.24 8.78
C LEU A 127 7.68 -6.71 8.94
N GLU A 128 7.65 -7.48 7.85
CA GLU A 128 7.98 -8.91 7.84
C GLU A 128 8.55 -9.31 6.48
N GLY A 129 9.46 -10.29 6.47
CA GLY A 129 10.09 -10.77 5.25
C GLY A 129 11.18 -9.84 4.72
N GLU A 130 11.42 -9.93 3.43
CA GLU A 130 12.37 -9.09 2.70
C GLU A 130 11.91 -8.83 1.27
N ILE A 131 12.25 -7.67 0.72
CA ILE A 131 11.85 -7.24 -0.62
C ILE A 131 12.92 -6.35 -1.24
N TYR A 132 13.11 -6.44 -2.55
CA TYR A 132 13.96 -5.52 -3.28
C TYR A 132 13.16 -4.27 -3.68
N ALA A 133 13.68 -3.11 -3.32
CA ALA A 133 13.27 -1.83 -3.88
C ALA A 133 14.10 -1.57 -5.14
N LEU A 134 13.44 -1.50 -6.30
CA LEU A 134 14.07 -1.23 -7.59
C LEU A 134 13.80 0.21 -7.97
N MET A 135 14.84 0.90 -8.47
CA MET A 135 14.74 2.22 -9.10
C MET A 135 15.12 2.11 -10.58
N ASP A 136 14.97 3.16 -11.35
CA ASP A 136 15.44 3.18 -12.74
C ASP A 136 16.91 2.77 -12.82
N GLU A 137 17.72 3.28 -11.89
CA GLU A 137 19.10 2.86 -11.71
C GLU A 137 19.29 2.28 -10.30
N GLY A 138 19.82 1.08 -10.23
CA GLY A 138 20.11 0.38 -8.99
C GLY A 138 18.91 -0.33 -8.36
N GLU A 139 19.23 -1.05 -7.31
CA GLU A 139 18.25 -1.73 -6.45
C GLU A 139 18.87 -1.95 -5.06
N THR A 140 18.03 -2.09 -4.05
CA THR A 140 18.49 -2.42 -2.70
C THR A 140 17.56 -3.46 -2.07
N LEU A 141 18.15 -4.38 -1.30
CA LEU A 141 17.39 -5.33 -0.48
C LEU A 141 16.98 -4.64 0.82
N MET A 142 15.70 -4.69 1.12
CA MET A 142 15.13 -4.25 2.40
C MET A 142 14.65 -5.47 3.19
N LYS A 143 14.84 -5.43 4.49
CA LYS A 143 14.44 -6.46 5.47
C LYS A 143 13.56 -5.86 6.56
N ALA A 144 12.91 -6.71 7.33
CA ALA A 144 12.08 -6.28 8.46
C ALA A 144 12.83 -5.27 9.36
N GLY A 145 12.23 -4.11 9.60
CA GLY A 145 12.78 -2.97 10.32
C GLY A 145 13.41 -1.90 9.43
N ASP A 146 13.71 -2.18 8.16
CA ASP A 146 14.27 -1.18 7.25
C ASP A 146 13.20 -0.17 6.81
N VAL A 147 13.63 1.07 6.62
CA VAL A 147 12.78 2.19 6.21
C VAL A 147 13.32 2.83 4.93
N LEU A 148 12.43 3.06 3.97
CA LEU A 148 12.74 3.79 2.74
C LEU A 148 11.84 5.03 2.62
N ILE A 149 12.44 6.16 2.26
CA ILE A 149 11.73 7.38 1.91
C ILE A 149 11.74 7.53 0.39
N GLN A 150 10.60 7.32 -0.23
CA GLN A 150 10.44 7.47 -1.67
C GLN A 150 9.87 8.86 -1.99
N ARG A 151 10.52 9.57 -2.89
CA ARG A 151 10.24 10.98 -3.18
C ARG A 151 9.83 11.18 -4.64
N GLY A 152 8.60 10.79 -5.02
CA GLY A 152 8.08 10.96 -6.39
C GLY A 152 8.94 10.25 -7.46
N THR A 153 9.66 9.21 -7.08
CA THR A 153 10.52 8.41 -7.96
C THR A 153 9.70 7.33 -8.68
N ASN A 154 10.33 6.62 -9.60
CA ASN A 154 9.77 5.50 -10.35
C ASN A 154 10.26 4.17 -9.75
N PRO A 155 9.58 3.59 -8.75
CA PRO A 155 9.99 2.32 -8.15
C PRO A 155 9.29 1.13 -8.78
N ALA A 156 9.87 -0.06 -8.47
CA ALA A 156 9.16 -1.32 -8.46
C ALA A 156 9.56 -2.15 -7.23
N TRP A 157 8.71 -3.08 -6.85
CA TRP A 157 8.89 -3.93 -5.68
C TRP A 157 9.00 -5.39 -6.12
N SER A 158 10.14 -6.04 -5.82
CA SER A 158 10.44 -7.40 -6.24
C SER A 158 10.68 -8.30 -5.03
N ASN A 159 9.76 -9.20 -4.76
CA ASN A 159 9.92 -10.24 -3.75
C ASN A 159 10.51 -11.50 -4.41
N ARG A 160 11.82 -11.64 -4.33
CA ARG A 160 12.59 -12.77 -4.91
C ARG A 160 12.69 -13.97 -3.98
N THR A 161 12.04 -13.92 -2.82
CA THR A 161 12.04 -15.00 -1.84
C THR A 161 10.96 -16.05 -2.14
N ASP A 162 10.78 -16.99 -1.25
CA ASP A 162 9.72 -18.01 -1.30
C ASP A 162 8.58 -17.74 -0.31
N LYS A 163 8.64 -16.62 0.42
CA LYS A 163 7.67 -16.21 1.44
C LYS A 163 7.10 -14.83 1.14
N PRO A 164 5.90 -14.50 1.62
CA PRO A 164 5.37 -13.13 1.57
C PRO A 164 6.26 -12.12 2.29
N CYS A 165 6.19 -10.89 1.84
CA CYS A 165 6.77 -9.73 2.50
C CYS A 165 5.68 -8.67 2.73
#